data_e40858a6c25d35558994f0b2797cd103
#
_entry.id   e40858a6c25d35558994f0b2797cd103
#
_cell.length_a   1.000
_cell.length_b   1.000
_cell.length_c   1.000
_cell.angle_alpha   90.00
_cell.angle_beta   90.00
_cell.angle_gamma   90.00
#
_symmetry.space_group_name_H-M   'P 1'
#
loop_
_entity.id
_entity.type
_entity.pdbx_description
1 polymer ?
#
loop_
_entity_poly.entity_id
_entity_poly.type
_entity_poly.pdbx_seq_one_letter_code
_entity_poly.pdbx_strand_id
1 'polypeptide(L)'
;YEWANFPKGSMPARPGVNPLRVKMRYRIPASEAETLRRIGKELGVLRVKGASVEGSTPVGLEDGEFRIVMPSDQSQKGSGAFWEGEDFGIESICNPRDMDGNLRSIKEAKIMADFVMVAHHFNLSEGSRGDVPPSFAREFAHAAIDAGADVYFGHGWHKTLGVEIYKGKPIFYG
;
A
#
# COMPACT_ATOMS: atom_id res chain seq x y z
N TYR A 1 5.57 -9.83 3.96
CA TYR A 1 6.11 -8.73 4.81
C TYR A 1 7.23 -9.19 5.72
N GLU A 2 7.29 -10.45 6.09
CA GLU A 2 8.36 -11.00 6.91
C GLU A 2 9.71 -11.07 6.17
N TRP A 3 9.67 -11.02 4.84
CA TRP A 3 10.84 -11.15 3.97
C TRP A 3 11.57 -9.81 3.74
N ALA A 4 10.84 -8.69 3.77
CA ALA A 4 11.43 -7.36 3.77
C ALA A 4 11.67 -6.92 5.22
N ASN A 5 12.81 -7.30 5.78
CA ASN A 5 13.18 -6.84 7.10
C ASN A 5 13.53 -5.35 7.05
N PHE A 6 12.66 -4.55 7.66
CA PHE A 6 12.95 -3.15 7.93
C PHE A 6 14.06 -3.03 8.98
N PRO A 7 14.83 -1.94 8.95
CA PRO A 7 15.69 -1.61 10.07
C PRO A 7 14.87 -1.58 11.36
N LYS A 8 15.30 -2.33 12.37
CA LYS A 8 14.63 -2.35 13.68
C LYS A 8 15.65 -2.10 14.77
N GLY A 9 15.60 -0.94 15.41
CA GLY A 9 16.63 -0.50 16.33
C GLY A 9 17.99 -0.38 15.61
N SER A 10 19.02 -1.04 16.11
CA SER A 10 20.36 -1.07 15.51
C SER A 10 20.55 -2.13 14.42
N MET A 11 19.53 -2.95 14.15
CA MET A 11 19.62 -3.99 13.09
C MET A 11 19.35 -3.38 11.71
N PRO A 12 20.28 -3.54 10.75
CA PRO A 12 20.08 -3.08 9.39
C PRO A 12 18.99 -3.89 8.69
N ALA A 13 18.39 -3.30 7.62
CA ALA A 13 17.52 -4.04 6.73
C ALA A 13 18.26 -5.21 6.06
N ARG A 14 17.55 -6.28 5.71
CA ARG A 14 18.16 -7.37 4.94
C ARG A 14 18.50 -6.90 3.53
N PRO A 15 19.70 -7.18 3.02
CA PRO A 15 20.07 -6.91 1.64
C PRO A 15 19.17 -7.70 0.67
N GLY A 16 18.90 -7.13 -0.49
CA GLY A 16 18.29 -7.83 -1.62
C GLY A 16 16.78 -7.77 -1.72
N VAL A 17 16.06 -7.24 -0.72
CA VAL A 17 14.61 -7.02 -0.79
C VAL A 17 14.28 -5.60 -0.33
N ASN A 18 13.80 -4.79 -1.26
CA ASN A 18 13.32 -3.44 -0.97
C ASN A 18 11.84 -3.49 -0.59
N PRO A 19 11.44 -2.99 0.58
CA PRO A 19 10.04 -2.93 0.95
C PRO A 19 9.30 -1.87 0.14
N LEU A 20 8.01 -2.13 -0.11
CA LEU A 20 7.05 -1.12 -0.57
C LEU A 20 5.81 -1.21 0.32
N ARG A 21 5.75 -0.38 1.35
CA ARG A 21 4.59 -0.30 2.23
C ARG A 21 3.44 0.40 1.52
N VAL A 22 2.24 -0.07 1.79
CA VAL A 22 1.02 0.44 1.19
C VAL A 22 0.02 0.80 2.29
N LYS A 23 -0.58 1.98 2.18
CA LYS A 23 -1.70 2.43 3.01
C LYS A 23 -3.00 2.17 2.25
N MET A 24 -3.92 1.42 2.88
CA MET A 24 -5.27 1.24 2.37
C MET A 24 -6.18 2.35 2.90
N ARG A 25 -7.00 2.94 2.02
CA ARG A 25 -8.00 3.95 2.36
C ARG A 25 -9.36 3.55 1.80
N TYR A 26 -10.38 3.75 2.61
CA TYR A 26 -11.78 3.51 2.23
C TYR A 26 -12.52 4.84 2.17
N ARG A 27 -12.86 5.26 0.96
CA ARG A 27 -13.68 6.44 0.73
C ARG A 27 -15.14 6.07 0.92
N ILE A 28 -15.87 6.87 1.71
CA ILE A 28 -17.29 6.68 1.96
C ILE A 28 -18.01 8.04 1.99
N PRO A 29 -19.28 8.11 1.60
CA PRO A 29 -20.07 9.33 1.70
C PRO A 29 -20.15 9.85 3.14
N ALA A 30 -20.32 11.16 3.30
CA ALA A 30 -20.30 11.82 4.61
C ALA A 30 -21.36 11.26 5.58
N SER A 31 -22.57 10.93 5.09
CA SER A 31 -23.64 10.34 5.91
C SER A 31 -23.26 8.99 6.51
N GLU A 32 -22.58 8.16 5.73
CA GLU A 32 -22.08 6.86 6.15
C GLU A 32 -20.89 7.00 7.10
N ALA A 33 -20.02 7.97 6.83
CA ALA A 33 -18.90 8.29 7.71
C ALA A 33 -19.37 8.71 9.11
N GLU A 34 -20.39 9.58 9.19
CA GLU A 34 -21.02 10.00 10.45
C GLU A 34 -21.62 8.81 11.20
N THR A 35 -22.39 7.98 10.47
CA THR A 35 -22.98 6.77 11.05
C THR A 35 -21.91 5.80 11.57
N LEU A 36 -20.87 5.56 10.81
CA LEU A 36 -19.80 4.65 11.19
C LEU A 36 -18.99 5.18 12.37
N ARG A 37 -18.72 6.50 12.44
CA ARG A 37 -18.09 7.14 13.61
C ARG A 37 -18.95 7.00 14.85
N ARG A 38 -20.26 7.22 14.74
CA ARG A 38 -21.19 7.06 15.86
C ARG A 38 -21.16 5.62 16.39
N ILE A 39 -21.30 4.64 15.52
CA ILE A 39 -21.22 3.22 15.91
C ILE A 39 -19.87 2.91 16.56
N GLY A 40 -18.78 3.34 15.95
CA GLY A 40 -17.44 3.10 16.48
C GLY A 40 -17.18 3.76 17.82
N LYS A 41 -17.78 4.92 18.08
CA LYS A 41 -17.74 5.62 19.37
C LYS A 41 -18.52 4.85 20.45
N GLU A 42 -19.74 4.47 20.16
CA GLU A 42 -20.59 3.70 21.10
C GLU A 42 -19.96 2.35 21.49
N LEU A 43 -19.30 1.70 20.53
CA LEU A 43 -18.58 0.44 20.78
C LEU A 43 -17.17 0.62 21.37
N GLY A 44 -16.67 1.85 21.49
CA GLY A 44 -15.31 2.12 21.97
C GLY A 44 -14.20 1.70 21.01
N VAL A 45 -14.52 1.45 19.73
CA VAL A 45 -13.58 0.96 18.71
C VAL A 45 -13.13 2.02 17.70
N LEU A 46 -13.63 3.24 17.81
CA LEU A 46 -13.23 4.37 16.97
C LEU A 46 -11.82 4.84 17.30
N ARG A 47 -11.01 5.08 16.26
CA ARG A 47 -9.71 5.74 16.35
C ARG A 47 -9.67 6.91 15.39
N VAL A 48 -9.25 8.06 15.88
CA VAL A 48 -9.05 9.29 15.11
C VAL A 48 -7.63 9.83 15.34
N LYS A 49 -7.16 10.74 14.47
CA LYS A 49 -5.86 11.38 14.63
C LYS A 49 -5.75 12.08 16.00
N GLY A 50 -4.65 11.86 16.70
CA GLY A 50 -4.38 12.50 18.00
C GLY A 50 -5.11 11.90 19.21
N ALA A 51 -6.04 10.97 19.01
CA ALA A 51 -6.63 10.22 20.13
C ALA A 51 -5.72 9.04 20.47
N SER A 52 -4.93 9.16 21.53
CA SER A 52 -4.22 8.03 22.10
C SER A 52 -5.20 7.22 22.96
N VAL A 53 -5.36 5.94 22.63
CA VAL A 53 -5.86 4.97 23.58
C VAL A 53 -4.64 4.41 24.30
N GLU A 54 -4.68 4.36 25.62
CA GLU A 54 -3.59 3.87 26.46
C GLU A 54 -3.08 2.52 25.91
N GLY A 55 -1.77 2.46 25.57
CA GLY A 55 -1.12 1.26 25.02
C GLY A 55 -1.15 1.10 23.50
N SER A 56 -1.73 2.02 22.72
CA SER A 56 -1.72 1.93 21.26
C SER A 56 -0.75 2.95 20.63
N THR A 57 0.13 2.46 19.76
CA THR A 57 0.96 3.34 18.90
C THR A 57 0.04 4.18 18.02
N PRO A 58 0.26 5.50 17.88
CA PRO A 58 -0.50 6.32 16.95
C PRO A 58 -0.33 5.75 15.54
N VAL A 59 -1.38 5.18 15.01
CA VAL A 59 -1.36 4.68 13.63
C VAL A 59 -1.53 5.89 12.74
N GLY A 60 -0.62 6.11 11.78
CA GLY A 60 -0.56 7.26 10.89
C GLY A 60 -1.87 7.58 10.16
N LEU A 61 -2.78 8.22 10.88
CA LEU A 61 -4.01 8.79 10.35
C LEU A 61 -3.73 10.25 9.95
N GLU A 62 -4.24 10.65 8.81
CA GLU A 62 -4.24 12.03 8.35
C GLU A 62 -5.47 12.78 8.89
N ASP A 63 -5.53 14.09 8.64
CA ASP A 63 -6.69 14.90 9.06
C ASP A 63 -7.94 14.41 8.33
N GLY A 64 -9.05 14.23 9.06
CA GLY A 64 -10.31 13.70 8.56
C GLY A 64 -10.38 12.17 8.46
N GLU A 65 -9.28 11.46 8.57
CA GLU A 65 -9.27 10.00 8.58
C GLU A 65 -9.66 9.42 9.94
N PHE A 66 -10.31 8.26 9.92
CA PHE A 66 -10.61 7.47 11.11
C PHE A 66 -10.51 5.98 10.83
N ARG A 67 -10.46 5.17 11.89
CA ARG A 67 -10.48 3.69 11.83
C ARG A 67 -11.48 3.12 12.81
N ILE A 68 -11.99 1.95 12.45
CA ILE A 68 -12.67 1.05 13.36
C ILE A 68 -11.72 -0.11 13.64
N VAL A 69 -11.31 -0.26 14.90
CA VAL A 69 -10.36 -1.29 15.32
C VAL A 69 -11.09 -2.30 16.20
N MET A 70 -11.31 -3.49 15.68
CA MET A 70 -11.97 -4.56 16.42
C MET A 70 -11.08 -5.06 17.56
N PRO A 71 -11.67 -5.40 18.74
CA PRO A 71 -10.90 -5.84 19.92
C PRO A 71 -10.04 -7.10 19.69
N SER A 72 -10.44 -7.96 18.76
CA SER A 72 -9.71 -9.17 18.36
C SER A 72 -8.52 -8.88 17.42
N ASP A 73 -8.47 -7.71 16.82
CA ASP A 73 -7.37 -7.31 15.92
C ASP A 73 -6.23 -6.65 16.71
N GLN A 74 -5.49 -7.47 17.45
CA GLN A 74 -4.32 -7.00 18.18
C GLN A 74 -3.18 -6.51 17.29
N SER A 75 -3.20 -6.85 15.99
CA SER A 75 -2.13 -6.47 15.08
C SER A 75 -2.21 -5.02 14.65
N GLN A 76 -3.38 -4.40 14.67
CA GLN A 76 -3.70 -3.04 14.15
C GLN A 76 -3.15 -2.76 12.73
N LYS A 77 -2.56 -3.78 12.11
CA LYS A 77 -1.79 -3.66 10.86
C LYS A 77 -2.64 -3.78 9.60
N GLY A 78 -3.89 -4.20 9.73
CA GLY A 78 -4.71 -4.59 8.59
C GLY A 78 -5.90 -3.69 8.26
N SER A 79 -6.37 -2.86 9.19
CA SER A 79 -7.54 -2.02 8.92
C SER A 79 -7.12 -0.75 8.17
N GLY A 80 -7.65 -0.55 6.96
CA GLY A 80 -7.51 0.70 6.23
C GLY A 80 -8.14 1.87 6.99
N ALA A 81 -7.78 3.08 6.61
CA ALA A 81 -8.39 4.28 7.12
C ALA A 81 -9.64 4.64 6.31
N PHE A 82 -10.72 5.00 6.98
CA PHE A 82 -11.90 5.60 6.36
C PHE A 82 -11.71 7.11 6.23
N TRP A 83 -12.23 7.68 5.15
CA TRP A 83 -12.28 9.11 4.92
C TRP A 83 -13.53 9.50 4.13
N GLU A 84 -13.93 10.75 4.24
CA GLU A 84 -15.14 11.26 3.58
C GLU A 84 -14.86 11.60 2.11
N GLY A 85 -15.80 11.24 1.24
CA GLY A 85 -15.79 11.55 -0.18
C GLY A 85 -17.21 11.55 -0.76
N GLU A 86 -17.33 11.64 -2.07
CA GLU A 86 -18.63 11.72 -2.75
C GLU A 86 -19.26 10.33 -2.96
N ASP A 87 -18.41 9.29 -3.10
CA ASP A 87 -18.81 7.93 -3.42
C ASP A 87 -18.06 6.89 -2.59
N PHE A 88 -18.43 5.63 -2.72
CA PHE A 88 -17.68 4.51 -2.14
C PHE A 88 -16.48 4.16 -3.02
N GLY A 89 -15.31 4.05 -2.40
CA GLY A 89 -14.09 3.66 -3.09
C GLY A 89 -13.06 3.04 -2.16
N ILE A 90 -12.15 2.28 -2.75
CA ILE A 90 -10.98 1.73 -2.08
C ILE A 90 -9.76 2.26 -2.84
N GLU A 91 -8.80 2.79 -2.09
CA GLU A 91 -7.56 3.31 -2.61
C GLU A 91 -6.40 2.66 -1.88
N SER A 92 -5.33 2.40 -2.61
CA SER A 92 -4.07 1.96 -2.04
C SER A 92 -2.96 2.94 -2.45
N ILE A 93 -2.20 3.41 -1.48
CA ILE A 93 -1.22 4.48 -1.67
C ILE A 93 0.14 3.96 -1.25
N CYS A 94 1.13 4.07 -2.14
CA CYS A 94 2.51 3.71 -1.83
C CYS A 94 3.10 4.64 -0.76
N ASN A 95 3.90 4.08 0.15
CA ASN A 95 4.68 4.88 1.07
C ASN A 95 5.75 5.67 0.28
N PRO A 96 5.79 7.01 0.37
CA PRO A 96 6.69 7.82 -0.46
C PRO A 96 8.18 7.50 -0.27
N ARG A 97 8.61 7.23 0.97
CA ARG A 97 10.03 6.89 1.25
C ARG A 97 10.42 5.56 0.64
N ASP A 98 9.52 4.57 0.70
CA ASP A 98 9.77 3.26 0.10
C ASP A 98 9.75 3.37 -1.42
N MET A 99 8.84 4.16 -1.98
CA MET A 99 8.79 4.47 -3.41
C MET A 99 10.12 5.07 -3.86
N ASP A 100 10.57 6.16 -3.23
CA ASP A 100 11.82 6.84 -3.56
C ASP A 100 13.04 5.90 -3.46
N GLY A 101 13.08 5.05 -2.43
CA GLY A 101 14.15 4.06 -2.23
C GLY A 101 14.20 3.03 -3.36
N ASN A 102 13.03 2.49 -3.74
CA ASN A 102 12.93 1.54 -4.85
C ASN A 102 13.32 2.18 -6.19
N LEU A 103 12.80 3.38 -6.48
CA LEU A 103 13.12 4.09 -7.73
C LEU A 103 14.61 4.46 -7.84
N ARG A 104 15.26 4.79 -6.72
CA ARG A 104 16.70 5.02 -6.69
C ARG A 104 17.46 3.74 -7.05
N SER A 105 17.11 2.61 -6.43
CA SER A 105 17.74 1.31 -6.74
C SER A 105 17.58 0.91 -8.20
N ILE A 106 16.42 1.20 -8.81
CA ILE A 106 16.18 0.94 -10.25
C ILE A 106 17.09 1.81 -11.11
N LYS A 107 17.20 3.11 -10.80
CA LYS A 107 18.09 4.04 -11.53
C LYS A 107 19.56 3.61 -11.43
N GLU A 108 20.00 3.20 -10.24
CA GLU A 108 21.35 2.69 -10.03
C GLU A 108 21.59 1.39 -10.81
N ALA A 109 20.64 0.46 -10.80
CA ALA A 109 20.72 -0.76 -11.58
C ALA A 109 20.84 -0.47 -13.10
N LYS A 110 20.10 0.53 -13.59
CA LYS A 110 20.13 0.89 -15.04
C LYS A 110 21.47 1.47 -15.49
N ILE A 111 22.25 2.05 -14.58
CA ILE A 111 23.61 2.50 -14.87
C ILE A 111 24.57 1.30 -15.03
N MET A 112 24.30 0.19 -14.36
CA MET A 112 25.20 -0.97 -14.27
C MET A 112 24.79 -2.14 -15.18
N ALA A 113 23.59 -2.13 -15.73
CA ALA A 113 23.04 -3.24 -16.49
C ALA A 113 22.36 -2.78 -17.79
N ASP A 114 22.51 -3.57 -18.85
CA ASP A 114 21.85 -3.34 -20.14
C ASP A 114 20.34 -3.55 -20.05
N PHE A 115 19.89 -4.45 -19.16
CA PHE A 115 18.50 -4.81 -18.98
C PHE A 115 18.13 -4.89 -17.49
N VAL A 116 17.07 -4.19 -17.10
CA VAL A 116 16.59 -4.12 -15.72
C VAL A 116 15.16 -4.67 -15.64
N MET A 117 14.99 -5.74 -14.89
CA MET A 117 13.69 -6.32 -14.54
C MET A 117 13.33 -5.96 -13.11
N VAL A 118 12.14 -5.44 -12.89
CA VAL A 118 11.57 -5.22 -11.56
C VAL A 118 10.59 -6.34 -11.24
N ALA A 119 10.87 -7.12 -10.20
CA ALA A 119 9.96 -8.12 -9.66
C ALA A 119 9.29 -7.57 -8.39
N HIS A 120 7.96 -7.55 -8.37
CA HIS A 120 7.18 -7.01 -7.25
C HIS A 120 6.23 -8.08 -6.69
N HIS A 121 6.52 -8.53 -5.47
CA HIS A 121 5.65 -9.45 -4.75
C HIS A 121 4.56 -8.70 -3.99
N PHE A 122 3.29 -8.95 -4.32
CA PHE A 122 2.15 -8.40 -3.59
C PHE A 122 0.96 -9.34 -3.60
N ASN A 123 0.11 -9.24 -2.57
CA ASN A 123 -1.14 -9.98 -2.43
C ASN A 123 -2.27 -9.10 -1.87
N LEU A 124 -2.13 -7.78 -2.00
CA LEU A 124 -3.16 -6.80 -1.63
C LEU A 124 -4.08 -6.53 -2.82
N SER A 125 -5.39 -6.44 -2.57
CA SER A 125 -6.40 -6.06 -3.57
C SER A 125 -7.20 -4.84 -3.13
N GLU A 126 -7.79 -4.18 -4.10
CA GLU A 126 -8.80 -3.14 -3.89
C GLU A 126 -10.20 -3.73 -4.13
N GLY A 127 -10.82 -4.20 -3.06
CA GLY A 127 -12.16 -4.79 -3.09
C GLY A 127 -12.20 -6.25 -3.54
N SER A 128 -13.39 -6.70 -3.94
CA SER A 128 -13.68 -8.08 -4.34
C SER A 128 -13.30 -8.43 -5.77
N ARG A 129 -12.97 -7.45 -6.61
CA ARG A 129 -12.58 -7.65 -8.00
C ARG A 129 -11.08 -8.00 -8.07
N GLY A 130 -10.80 -9.27 -7.90
CA GLY A 130 -9.44 -9.78 -7.94
C GLY A 130 -8.83 -9.92 -9.35
N ASP A 131 -9.46 -9.36 -10.36
CA ASP A 131 -9.05 -9.33 -11.77
C ASP A 131 -8.43 -7.98 -12.19
N VAL A 132 -8.54 -6.97 -11.34
CA VAL A 132 -8.01 -5.63 -11.61
C VAL A 132 -6.77 -5.38 -10.76
N PRO A 133 -5.65 -4.95 -11.37
CA PRO A 133 -4.47 -4.56 -10.62
C PRO A 133 -4.78 -3.41 -9.66
N PRO A 134 -4.36 -3.48 -8.38
CA PRO A 134 -4.59 -2.42 -7.42
C PRO A 134 -3.82 -1.14 -7.80
N SER A 135 -4.33 0.00 -7.36
CA SER A 135 -3.78 1.33 -7.69
C SER A 135 -2.29 1.45 -7.39
N PHE A 136 -1.85 0.98 -6.22
CA PHE A 136 -0.44 1.04 -5.85
C PHE A 136 0.47 0.23 -6.79
N ALA A 137 0.00 -0.92 -7.30
CA ALA A 137 0.79 -1.75 -8.20
C ALA A 137 0.94 -1.07 -9.57
N ARG A 138 -0.11 -0.40 -10.05
CA ARG A 138 -0.06 0.39 -11.28
C ARG A 138 0.84 1.61 -11.13
N GLU A 139 0.69 2.35 -10.03
CA GLU A 139 1.54 3.49 -9.69
C GLU A 139 3.02 3.11 -9.67
N PHE A 140 3.36 2.05 -8.93
CA PHE A 140 4.74 1.60 -8.83
C PHE A 140 5.28 1.04 -10.15
N ALA A 141 4.48 0.28 -10.91
CA ALA A 141 4.90 -0.25 -12.21
C ALA A 141 5.26 0.87 -13.20
N HIS A 142 4.40 1.90 -13.32
CA HIS A 142 4.67 3.06 -14.17
C HIS A 142 5.91 3.82 -13.71
N ALA A 143 6.02 4.10 -12.41
CA ALA A 143 7.19 4.78 -11.85
C ALA A 143 8.50 3.98 -12.03
N ALA A 144 8.44 2.66 -11.94
CA ALA A 144 9.59 1.78 -12.17
C ALA A 144 10.07 1.84 -13.62
N ILE A 145 9.13 1.80 -14.58
CA ILE A 145 9.46 1.97 -16.00
C ILE A 145 10.07 3.35 -16.25
N ASP A 146 9.50 4.40 -15.66
CA ASP A 146 10.00 5.78 -15.78
C ASP A 146 11.39 5.95 -15.14
N ALA A 147 11.69 5.19 -14.11
CA ALA A 147 13.00 5.15 -13.47
C ALA A 147 14.08 4.38 -14.28
N GLY A 148 13.69 3.67 -15.35
CA GLY A 148 14.61 2.98 -16.24
C GLY A 148 14.46 1.45 -16.29
N ALA A 149 13.47 0.87 -15.61
CA ALA A 149 13.17 -0.54 -15.80
C ALA A 149 12.76 -0.85 -17.25
N ASP A 150 13.15 -2.01 -17.75
CA ASP A 150 12.80 -2.48 -19.10
C ASP A 150 11.58 -3.39 -19.09
N VAL A 151 11.27 -3.99 -17.94
CA VAL A 151 10.08 -4.78 -17.70
C VAL A 151 9.71 -4.74 -16.22
N TYR A 152 8.40 -4.71 -15.93
CA TYR A 152 7.86 -4.91 -14.60
C TYR A 152 7.10 -6.24 -14.55
N PHE A 153 7.32 -7.00 -13.49
CA PHE A 153 6.73 -8.30 -13.25
C PHE A 153 6.15 -8.38 -11.83
N GLY A 154 4.81 -8.25 -11.73
CA GLY A 154 4.06 -8.49 -10.51
C GLY A 154 3.87 -9.98 -10.25
N HIS A 155 3.90 -10.39 -8.99
CA HIS A 155 3.62 -11.78 -8.59
C HIS A 155 3.10 -11.87 -7.15
N GLY A 156 2.65 -13.05 -6.74
CA GLY A 156 2.12 -13.28 -5.39
C GLY A 156 0.60 -13.27 -5.31
N TRP A 157 -0.10 -12.78 -6.34
CA TRP A 157 -1.55 -12.72 -6.36
C TRP A 157 -2.22 -14.08 -6.65
N HIS A 158 -1.44 -15.05 -7.15
CA HIS A 158 -1.89 -16.41 -7.53
C HIS A 158 -2.98 -16.42 -8.62
N LYS A 159 -3.05 -15.37 -9.42
CA LYS A 159 -3.93 -15.23 -10.59
C LYS A 159 -3.21 -14.45 -11.67
N THR A 160 -3.54 -14.75 -12.91
CA THR A 160 -3.12 -13.91 -14.03
C THR A 160 -3.92 -12.58 -13.98
N LEU A 161 -3.21 -11.48 -13.85
CA LEU A 161 -3.75 -10.14 -14.01
C LEU A 161 -3.46 -9.61 -15.40
N GLY A 162 -3.89 -8.38 -15.68
CA GLY A 162 -3.71 -7.76 -16.98
C GLY A 162 -2.24 -7.55 -17.35
N VAL A 163 -2.00 -7.44 -18.65
CA VAL A 163 -0.71 -7.00 -19.23
C VAL A 163 -0.92 -5.63 -19.84
N GLU A 164 0.02 -4.74 -19.60
CA GLU A 164 0.03 -3.38 -20.14
C GLU A 164 1.33 -3.13 -20.91
N ILE A 165 1.26 -2.35 -22.00
CA ILE A 165 2.44 -1.79 -22.65
C ILE A 165 2.47 -0.29 -22.30
N TYR A 166 3.42 0.09 -21.46
CA TYR A 166 3.63 1.47 -21.02
C TYR A 166 4.95 2.00 -21.57
N LYS A 167 4.90 3.07 -22.36
CA LYS A 167 6.08 3.66 -23.05
C LYS A 167 6.90 2.63 -23.81
N GLY A 168 6.23 1.68 -24.48
CA GLY A 168 6.86 0.63 -25.27
C GLY A 168 7.46 -0.53 -24.45
N LYS A 169 7.26 -0.56 -23.14
CA LYS A 169 7.78 -1.59 -22.22
C LYS A 169 6.66 -2.39 -21.59
N PRO A 170 6.84 -3.72 -21.42
CA PRO A 170 5.79 -4.57 -20.87
C PRO A 170 5.72 -4.49 -19.35
N ILE A 171 4.46 -4.47 -18.85
CA ILE A 171 4.10 -4.57 -17.46
C ILE A 171 3.18 -5.78 -17.30
N PHE A 172 3.61 -6.76 -16.54
CA PHE A 172 2.81 -7.93 -16.13
C PHE A 172 2.38 -7.73 -14.68
N TYR A 173 1.07 -7.69 -14.42
CA TYR A 173 0.58 -7.41 -13.07
C TYR A 173 0.41 -8.65 -12.19
N GLY A 174 0.48 -9.87 -12.71
CA GLY A 174 0.37 -11.12 -11.97
C GLY A 174 0.48 -12.36 -12.83
#